data_c004d29d52aaadcfefb5f99c6b84bbc8
#
_entry.id   c004d29d52aaadcfefb5f99c6b84bbc8
#
_cell.length_a   1.000
_cell.length_b   1.000
_cell.length_c   1.000
_cell.angle_alpha   90.00
_cell.angle_beta   90.00
_cell.angle_gamma   90.00
#
_symmetry.space_group_name_H-M   'P 1'
#
loop_
_entity.id
_entity.type
_entity.pdbx_description
1 polymer ?
#
loop_
_entity_poly.entity_id
_entity_poly.type
_entity_poly.pdbx_seq_one_letter_code
_entity_poly.pdbx_strand_id
1 'polypeptide(L)'
;MQTVKMLSTKQFEQWLQEQAQIAVRYRKIEKSDLLAEYHTLKKVVESADFQSKKTKLTTTRYADTQEGSTMNLYKQLSWNTSVILYNLLKKQAWKEKPEIAQYLALSEQIQTPEFQQANAFWKNPKRWFTTPESQQEKRYNELVKHADIVFFFQHTEQEIADLESYSTVWTEECETAKLSAVWQTGFLYPNKDFKADHSHVSELQAYTKGRNTLVTNRMWTIFTKKEKTTFPAWHPTKGMIMHDFAYTSDVWHTTEAIAPKSGVIQAKVRTIGKAKHVFCLTTINAKKSLHLLPANHLVKEAIYTLVWNEQEVVNYVNNVEVSRTQNPLADKALHLLVRSYLPQEQKGGTGQMDIDWIRIYTK
;
A
#
# COMPACT_ATOMS: atom_id res chain seq x y z
N MET A 1 18.65 14.40 6.37
CA MET A 1 17.22 14.74 6.58
C MET A 1 16.68 15.30 5.27
N GLN A 2 15.91 14.53 4.52
CA GLN A 2 15.16 15.08 3.39
C GLN A 2 14.08 15.99 3.95
N THR A 3 14.10 17.27 3.55
CA THR A 3 13.05 18.23 3.87
C THR A 3 11.77 17.74 3.20
N VAL A 4 10.87 17.12 3.96
CA VAL A 4 9.57 16.66 3.44
C VAL A 4 8.80 17.92 3.05
N LYS A 5 8.64 18.11 1.75
CA LYS A 5 7.90 19.25 1.20
C LYS A 5 6.43 19.09 1.59
N MET A 6 5.86 20.10 2.24
CA MET A 6 4.45 20.09 2.63
C MET A 6 3.58 19.90 1.39
N LEU A 7 2.79 18.82 1.35
CA LEU A 7 1.90 18.52 0.25
C LEU A 7 0.65 19.42 0.32
N SER A 8 0.12 19.82 -0.82
CA SER A 8 -1.23 20.39 -0.86
C SER A 8 -2.26 19.31 -0.52
N THR A 9 -3.46 19.71 -0.08
CA THR A 9 -4.56 18.79 0.24
C THR A 9 -4.83 17.80 -0.89
N LYS A 10 -4.88 18.27 -2.14
CA LYS A 10 -5.08 17.43 -3.32
C LYS A 10 -3.95 16.43 -3.53
N GLN A 11 -2.70 16.85 -3.35
CA GLN A 11 -1.53 15.96 -3.46
C GLN A 11 -1.53 14.90 -2.36
N PHE A 12 -1.98 15.25 -1.16
CA PHE A 12 -2.09 14.29 -0.06
C PHE A 12 -3.21 13.26 -0.29
N GLU A 13 -4.37 13.68 -0.78
CA GLU A 13 -5.46 12.78 -1.18
C GLU A 13 -5.01 11.79 -2.27
N GLN A 14 -4.31 12.29 -3.28
CA GLN A 14 -3.75 11.45 -4.33
C GLN A 14 -2.74 10.44 -3.78
N TRP A 15 -1.84 10.89 -2.90
CA TRP A 15 -0.87 10.02 -2.24
C TRP A 15 -1.55 8.90 -1.44
N LEU A 16 -2.60 9.21 -0.66
CA LEU A 16 -3.36 8.18 0.08
C LEU A 16 -3.98 7.13 -0.85
N GLN A 17 -4.53 7.57 -2.00
CA GLN A 17 -5.09 6.65 -2.99
C GLN A 17 -3.99 5.76 -3.60
N GLU A 18 -2.83 6.31 -3.90
CA GLU A 18 -1.68 5.57 -4.43
C GLU A 18 -1.20 4.50 -3.43
N GLN A 19 -1.12 4.84 -2.13
CA GLN A 19 -0.73 3.86 -1.10
C GLN A 19 -1.72 2.70 -0.99
N ALA A 20 -3.01 2.98 -0.99
CA ALA A 20 -4.04 1.94 -0.98
C ALA A 20 -3.97 1.03 -2.23
N GLN A 21 -3.69 1.60 -3.41
CA GLN A 21 -3.53 0.83 -4.64
C GLN A 21 -2.30 -0.08 -4.64
N ILE A 22 -1.22 0.35 -3.98
CA ILE A 22 0.01 -0.47 -3.83
C ILE A 22 -0.33 -1.79 -3.10
N ALA A 23 -0.97 -1.71 -1.94
CA ALA A 23 -1.34 -2.90 -1.16
C ALA A 23 -2.27 -3.84 -1.96
N VAL A 24 -3.31 -3.30 -2.58
CA VAL A 24 -4.25 -4.07 -3.42
C VAL A 24 -3.53 -4.75 -4.57
N ARG A 25 -2.65 -4.05 -5.27
CA ARG A 25 -1.87 -4.60 -6.39
C ARG A 25 -0.93 -5.71 -5.92
N TYR A 26 -0.22 -5.51 -4.80
CA TYR A 26 0.67 -6.50 -4.22
C TYR A 26 -0.08 -7.81 -3.92
N ARG A 27 -1.21 -7.75 -3.19
CA ARG A 27 -2.02 -8.93 -2.85
C ARG A 27 -2.60 -9.64 -4.07
N LYS A 28 -2.92 -8.91 -5.12
CA LYS A 28 -3.35 -9.49 -6.39
C LYS A 28 -2.23 -10.28 -7.05
N ILE A 29 -1.01 -9.73 -7.08
CA ILE A 29 0.15 -10.38 -7.68
C ILE A 29 0.57 -11.60 -6.85
N GLU A 30 0.58 -11.49 -5.53
CA GLU A 30 0.90 -12.57 -4.59
C GLU A 30 0.09 -13.85 -4.88
N LYS A 31 -1.18 -13.70 -5.25
CA LYS A 31 -2.09 -14.81 -5.56
C LYS A 31 -2.16 -15.17 -7.04
N SER A 32 -1.30 -14.57 -7.87
CA SER A 32 -1.36 -14.77 -9.32
C SER A 32 -0.63 -16.02 -9.78
N ASP A 33 -1.15 -16.65 -10.83
CA ASP A 33 -0.47 -17.74 -11.53
C ASP A 33 0.88 -17.30 -12.09
N LEU A 34 1.02 -16.00 -12.43
CA LEU A 34 2.26 -15.42 -12.94
C LEU A 34 3.40 -15.53 -11.93
N LEU A 35 3.14 -15.21 -10.66
CA LEU A 35 4.14 -15.31 -9.58
C LEU A 35 4.44 -16.78 -9.26
N ALA A 36 3.44 -17.65 -9.28
CA ALA A 36 3.62 -19.08 -9.09
C ALA A 36 4.48 -19.70 -10.20
N GLU A 37 4.24 -19.31 -11.46
CA GLU A 37 5.06 -19.70 -12.61
C GLU A 37 6.51 -19.23 -12.45
N TYR A 38 6.70 -17.97 -12.05
CA TYR A 38 8.03 -17.41 -11.78
C TYR A 38 8.80 -18.23 -10.75
N HIS A 39 8.20 -18.54 -9.59
CA HIS A 39 8.85 -19.32 -8.54
C HIS A 39 9.19 -20.74 -9.01
N THR A 40 8.31 -21.37 -9.77
CA THR A 40 8.52 -22.70 -10.34
C THR A 40 9.70 -22.70 -11.31
N LEU A 41 9.70 -21.79 -12.27
CA LEU A 41 10.77 -21.67 -13.24
C LEU A 41 12.09 -21.25 -12.62
N LYS A 42 12.06 -20.34 -11.64
CA LYS A 42 13.26 -19.95 -10.89
C LYS A 42 13.93 -21.16 -10.25
N LYS A 43 13.16 -21.99 -9.54
CA LYS A 43 13.67 -23.22 -8.90
C LYS A 43 14.28 -24.19 -9.92
N VAL A 44 13.67 -24.32 -11.09
CA VAL A 44 14.17 -25.19 -12.17
C VAL A 44 15.46 -24.62 -12.76
N VAL A 45 15.44 -23.36 -13.20
CA VAL A 45 16.57 -22.72 -13.90
C VAL A 45 17.80 -22.57 -12.98
N GLU A 46 17.60 -22.29 -11.70
CA GLU A 46 18.68 -22.15 -10.72
C GLU A 46 19.19 -23.51 -10.19
N SER A 47 18.58 -24.64 -10.55
CA SER A 47 19.02 -25.97 -10.09
C SER A 47 20.39 -26.35 -10.66
N ALA A 48 21.17 -27.10 -9.86
CA ALA A 48 22.49 -27.58 -10.27
C ALA A 48 22.42 -28.46 -11.53
N ASP A 49 21.37 -29.28 -11.64
CA ASP A 49 21.17 -30.17 -12.81
C ASP A 49 20.91 -29.36 -14.07
N PHE A 50 20.08 -28.34 -14.01
CA PHE A 50 19.80 -27.45 -15.14
C PHE A 50 21.09 -26.75 -15.62
N GLN A 51 21.85 -26.15 -14.69
CA GLN A 51 23.08 -25.44 -15.00
C GLN A 51 24.16 -26.37 -15.52
N SER A 52 24.28 -27.57 -14.96
CA SER A 52 25.19 -28.61 -15.44
C SER A 52 24.85 -29.06 -16.88
N LYS A 53 23.56 -29.33 -17.14
CA LYS A 53 23.07 -29.70 -18.48
C LYS A 53 23.32 -28.59 -19.51
N LYS A 54 23.01 -27.34 -19.14
CA LYS A 54 23.26 -26.16 -19.97
C LYS A 54 24.74 -26.04 -20.29
N THR A 55 25.61 -26.08 -19.30
CA THR A 55 27.04 -26.00 -19.45
C THR A 55 27.54 -27.12 -20.38
N LYS A 56 27.14 -28.36 -20.13
CA LYS A 56 27.50 -29.49 -21.00
C LYS A 56 27.11 -29.24 -22.46
N LEU A 57 25.86 -28.84 -22.70
CA LEU A 57 25.39 -28.63 -24.08
C LEU A 57 26.00 -27.42 -24.77
N THR A 58 26.42 -26.40 -24.03
CA THR A 58 27.01 -25.18 -24.61
C THR A 58 28.53 -25.28 -24.81
N THR A 59 29.24 -26.01 -23.94
CA THR A 59 30.72 -26.04 -23.95
C THR A 59 31.32 -27.27 -24.62
N THR A 60 30.63 -28.44 -24.64
CA THR A 60 31.17 -29.66 -25.24
C THR A 60 31.35 -29.46 -26.73
N ARG A 61 32.57 -29.65 -27.19
CA ARG A 61 32.89 -29.62 -28.66
C ARG A 61 32.42 -30.92 -29.30
N TYR A 62 32.01 -30.86 -30.55
CA TYR A 62 31.57 -32.05 -31.32
C TYR A 62 32.62 -33.17 -31.31
N ALA A 63 33.88 -32.81 -31.44
CA ALA A 63 34.99 -33.78 -31.45
C ALA A 63 35.13 -34.57 -30.13
N ASP A 64 34.66 -34.01 -29.03
CA ASP A 64 34.74 -34.61 -27.68
C ASP A 64 33.49 -35.47 -27.36
N THR A 65 32.55 -35.58 -28.29
CA THR A 65 31.36 -36.44 -28.15
C THR A 65 31.61 -37.85 -28.70
N GLN A 66 30.79 -38.80 -28.30
CA GLN A 66 30.84 -40.16 -28.84
C GLN A 66 30.64 -40.17 -30.36
N GLU A 67 29.67 -39.40 -30.85
CA GLU A 67 29.36 -39.27 -32.27
C GLU A 67 30.55 -38.67 -33.06
N GLY A 68 31.17 -37.63 -32.50
CA GLY A 68 32.35 -37.00 -33.09
C GLY A 68 33.54 -37.94 -33.16
N SER A 69 33.81 -38.67 -32.08
CA SER A 69 34.87 -39.68 -32.02
C SER A 69 34.63 -40.84 -33.00
N THR A 70 33.38 -41.35 -33.04
CA THR A 70 32.97 -42.41 -33.98
C THR A 70 33.13 -41.98 -35.44
N MET A 71 32.66 -40.77 -35.78
CA MET A 71 32.80 -40.21 -37.12
C MET A 71 34.27 -40.00 -37.50
N ASN A 72 35.12 -39.61 -36.56
CA ASN A 72 36.52 -39.39 -36.78
C ASN A 72 37.25 -40.71 -37.05
N LEU A 73 36.98 -41.74 -36.23
CA LEU A 73 37.52 -43.07 -36.42
C LEU A 73 37.05 -43.69 -37.74
N TYR A 74 35.77 -43.59 -38.08
CA TYR A 74 35.23 -44.03 -39.37
C TYR A 74 35.98 -43.38 -40.56
N LYS A 75 36.20 -42.06 -40.49
CA LYS A 75 36.95 -41.35 -41.52
C LYS A 75 38.38 -41.80 -41.58
N GLN A 76 39.08 -41.97 -40.46
CA GLN A 76 40.47 -42.48 -40.44
C GLN A 76 40.53 -43.85 -41.06
N LEU A 77 39.67 -44.78 -40.75
CA LEU A 77 39.62 -46.11 -41.31
C LEU A 77 39.30 -46.09 -42.83
N SER A 78 38.45 -45.18 -43.28
CA SER A 78 38.09 -45.06 -44.69
C SER A 78 39.28 -44.71 -45.58
N TRP A 79 40.32 -44.10 -45.01
CA TRP A 79 41.59 -43.81 -45.68
C TRP A 79 42.66 -44.91 -45.49
N ASN A 80 42.34 -45.94 -44.70
CA ASN A 80 43.27 -47.08 -44.53
C ASN A 80 43.40 -47.89 -45.83
N THR A 81 44.63 -48.21 -46.24
CA THR A 81 44.92 -48.93 -47.52
C THR A 81 44.14 -50.26 -47.58
N SER A 82 44.08 -51.03 -46.50
CA SER A 82 43.34 -52.30 -46.47
C SER A 82 41.87 -52.14 -46.75
N VAL A 83 41.24 -51.06 -46.15
CA VAL A 83 39.81 -50.71 -46.31
C VAL A 83 39.55 -50.22 -47.74
N ILE A 84 40.43 -49.39 -48.33
CA ILE A 84 40.36 -48.94 -49.74
C ILE A 84 40.38 -50.12 -50.68
N LEU A 85 41.32 -51.01 -50.52
CA LEU A 85 41.46 -52.19 -51.34
C LEU A 85 40.24 -53.15 -51.18
N TYR A 86 39.74 -53.34 -49.98
CA TYR A 86 38.54 -54.10 -49.73
C TYR A 86 37.32 -53.50 -50.46
N ASN A 87 37.13 -52.20 -50.38
CA ASN A 87 36.03 -51.52 -51.05
C ASN A 87 36.09 -51.65 -52.58
N LEU A 88 37.31 -51.67 -53.15
CA LEU A 88 37.54 -51.87 -54.59
C LEU A 88 37.30 -53.31 -54.99
N LEU A 89 37.89 -54.27 -54.30
CA LEU A 89 37.97 -55.66 -54.71
C LEU A 89 36.85 -56.56 -54.12
N LYS A 90 36.16 -56.14 -53.06
CA LYS A 90 35.09 -56.86 -52.41
C LYS A 90 35.41 -58.30 -52.01
N LYS A 91 36.68 -58.67 -51.71
CA LYS A 91 37.07 -60.00 -51.29
C LYS A 91 36.56 -60.38 -49.93
N GLN A 92 35.72 -61.38 -49.85
CA GLN A 92 35.04 -61.81 -48.61
C GLN A 92 36.03 -62.17 -47.48
N ALA A 93 37.11 -62.92 -47.82
CA ALA A 93 38.17 -63.32 -46.89
C ALA A 93 38.83 -62.12 -46.14
N TRP A 94 38.74 -60.91 -46.68
CA TRP A 94 39.33 -59.72 -46.08
C TRP A 94 38.41 -59.08 -44.98
N LYS A 95 37.20 -59.50 -44.90
CA LYS A 95 36.28 -58.97 -43.85
C LYS A 95 36.73 -59.28 -42.42
N GLU A 96 37.49 -60.37 -42.24
CA GLU A 96 38.05 -60.78 -40.94
C GLU A 96 39.26 -59.96 -40.50
N LYS A 97 39.83 -59.13 -41.40
CA LYS A 97 40.92 -58.21 -41.02
C LYS A 97 40.37 -57.19 -40.03
N PRO A 98 41.06 -56.94 -38.87
CA PRO A 98 40.53 -56.08 -37.79
C PRO A 98 40.11 -54.70 -38.27
N GLU A 99 40.89 -54.05 -39.14
CA GLU A 99 40.58 -52.72 -39.66
C GLU A 99 39.30 -52.69 -40.52
N ILE A 100 39.13 -53.77 -41.33
CA ILE A 100 37.96 -53.88 -42.20
C ILE A 100 36.74 -54.24 -41.43
N ALA A 101 36.79 -55.17 -40.45
CA ALA A 101 35.73 -55.54 -39.60
C ALA A 101 35.23 -54.30 -38.77
N GLN A 102 36.16 -53.52 -38.21
CA GLN A 102 35.85 -52.29 -37.47
C GLN A 102 35.24 -51.25 -38.40
N TYR A 103 35.74 -51.04 -39.61
CA TYR A 103 35.14 -50.10 -40.56
C TYR A 103 33.74 -50.49 -40.95
N LEU A 104 33.42 -51.76 -41.16
CA LEU A 104 32.07 -52.22 -41.47
C LEU A 104 31.12 -52.03 -40.35
N ALA A 105 31.53 -52.40 -39.12
CA ALA A 105 30.70 -52.18 -37.92
C ALA A 105 30.37 -50.69 -37.71
N LEU A 106 31.41 -49.84 -37.90
CA LEU A 106 31.16 -48.37 -37.79
C LEU A 106 30.29 -47.88 -38.95
N SER A 107 30.44 -48.45 -40.18
CA SER A 107 29.56 -48.07 -41.29
C SER A 107 28.10 -48.39 -41.05
N GLU A 108 27.78 -49.51 -40.41
CA GLU A 108 26.43 -49.85 -40.00
C GLU A 108 25.96 -48.91 -38.91
N GLN A 109 26.77 -48.69 -37.88
CA GLN A 109 26.41 -47.81 -36.74
C GLN A 109 26.09 -46.38 -37.20
N ILE A 110 26.90 -45.77 -38.06
CA ILE A 110 26.68 -44.39 -38.53
C ILE A 110 25.44 -44.22 -39.42
N GLN A 111 24.91 -45.31 -39.97
CA GLN A 111 23.70 -45.32 -40.79
C GLN A 111 22.45 -45.46 -39.98
N THR A 112 22.51 -45.81 -38.68
CA THR A 112 21.31 -45.92 -37.83
C THR A 112 20.65 -44.55 -37.64
N PRO A 113 19.32 -44.52 -37.64
CA PRO A 113 18.59 -43.28 -37.45
C PRO A 113 18.97 -42.56 -36.12
N GLU A 114 19.19 -43.33 -35.06
CA GLU A 114 19.56 -42.84 -33.72
C GLU A 114 20.90 -42.13 -33.77
N PHE A 115 21.91 -42.74 -34.42
CA PHE A 115 23.23 -42.11 -34.60
C PHE A 115 23.15 -40.85 -35.44
N GLN A 116 22.41 -40.86 -36.53
CA GLN A 116 22.27 -39.71 -37.40
C GLN A 116 21.59 -38.54 -36.67
N GLN A 117 20.54 -38.80 -35.87
CA GLN A 117 19.88 -37.80 -35.09
C GLN A 117 20.80 -37.22 -34.01
N ALA A 118 21.50 -38.04 -33.23
CA ALA A 118 22.47 -37.61 -32.23
C ALA A 118 23.63 -36.82 -32.85
N ASN A 119 24.16 -37.30 -33.99
CA ASN A 119 25.23 -36.65 -34.74
C ASN A 119 24.79 -35.24 -35.23
N ALA A 120 23.59 -35.13 -35.79
CA ALA A 120 23.03 -33.83 -36.22
C ALA A 120 22.84 -32.89 -35.04
N PHE A 121 22.34 -33.38 -33.92
CA PHE A 121 22.17 -32.60 -32.69
C PHE A 121 23.52 -32.05 -32.19
N TRP A 122 24.56 -32.93 -32.05
CA TRP A 122 25.86 -32.50 -31.54
C TRP A 122 26.63 -31.58 -32.49
N LYS A 123 26.40 -31.69 -33.80
CA LYS A 123 26.93 -30.75 -34.78
C LYS A 123 26.32 -29.39 -34.78
N ASN A 124 25.12 -29.25 -34.24
CA ASN A 124 24.41 -27.97 -34.19
C ASN A 124 25.04 -27.05 -33.11
N PRO A 125 25.68 -25.94 -33.48
CA PRO A 125 26.22 -25.01 -32.48
C PRO A 125 25.15 -24.33 -31.64
N LYS A 126 23.92 -24.32 -32.12
CA LYS A 126 22.74 -23.76 -31.42
C LYS A 126 21.90 -24.84 -30.74
N ARG A 127 22.44 -26.05 -30.48
CA ARG A 127 21.70 -27.18 -29.91
C ARG A 127 21.01 -26.89 -28.59
N TRP A 128 21.59 -26.01 -27.72
CA TRP A 128 20.92 -25.57 -26.51
C TRP A 128 19.55 -24.97 -26.79
N PHE A 129 19.45 -24.10 -27.79
CA PHE A 129 18.19 -23.40 -28.11
C PHE A 129 17.12 -24.31 -28.71
N THR A 130 17.44 -25.56 -29.04
CA THR A 130 16.46 -26.56 -29.50
C THR A 130 15.89 -27.41 -28.36
N THR A 131 16.35 -27.21 -27.11
CA THR A 131 15.93 -27.99 -25.95
C THR A 131 14.72 -27.38 -25.25
N PRO A 132 13.89 -28.22 -24.60
CA PRO A 132 12.83 -27.71 -23.76
C PRO A 132 13.32 -26.80 -22.61
N GLU A 133 14.49 -27.12 -22.07
CA GLU A 133 15.09 -26.32 -20.98
C GLU A 133 15.43 -24.90 -21.44
N SER A 134 15.88 -24.73 -22.67
CA SER A 134 16.10 -23.39 -23.24
C SER A 134 14.83 -22.58 -23.35
N GLN A 135 13.67 -23.21 -23.61
CA GLN A 135 12.36 -22.52 -23.60
C GLN A 135 11.98 -22.11 -22.21
N GLN A 136 12.22 -22.95 -21.19
CA GLN A 136 11.98 -22.63 -19.78
C GLN A 136 12.86 -21.44 -19.34
N GLU A 137 14.15 -21.44 -19.71
CA GLU A 137 15.05 -20.32 -19.41
C GLU A 137 14.59 -19.02 -20.07
N LYS A 138 14.17 -19.08 -21.33
CA LYS A 138 13.64 -17.92 -22.05
C LYS A 138 12.42 -17.37 -21.33
N ARG A 139 11.47 -18.23 -20.97
CA ARG A 139 10.26 -17.83 -20.25
C ARG A 139 10.57 -17.23 -18.87
N TYR A 140 11.50 -17.83 -18.12
CA TYR A 140 11.97 -17.27 -16.86
C TYR A 140 12.55 -15.86 -17.03
N ASN A 141 13.40 -15.64 -18.04
CA ASN A 141 13.99 -14.34 -18.33
C ASN A 141 12.96 -13.27 -18.76
N GLU A 142 11.85 -13.68 -19.36
CA GLU A 142 10.70 -12.80 -19.65
C GLU A 142 9.99 -12.41 -18.35
N LEU A 143 9.74 -13.38 -17.46
CA LEU A 143 9.08 -13.15 -16.18
C LEU A 143 9.90 -12.26 -15.25
N VAL A 144 11.22 -12.41 -15.18
CA VAL A 144 12.11 -11.53 -14.39
C VAL A 144 11.93 -10.06 -14.75
N LYS A 145 11.58 -9.77 -16.00
CA LYS A 145 11.39 -8.40 -16.53
C LYS A 145 9.93 -7.97 -16.51
N HIS A 146 9.00 -8.85 -16.14
CA HIS A 146 7.58 -8.53 -16.14
C HIS A 146 7.27 -7.49 -15.07
N ALA A 147 6.51 -6.46 -15.42
CA ALA A 147 6.23 -5.31 -14.55
C ALA A 147 5.64 -5.69 -13.19
N ASP A 148 4.80 -6.73 -13.13
CA ASP A 148 4.21 -7.18 -11.87
C ASP A 148 5.20 -7.96 -11.01
N ILE A 149 6.08 -8.76 -11.60
CA ILE A 149 7.15 -9.46 -10.87
C ILE A 149 8.14 -8.45 -10.29
N VAL A 150 8.57 -7.48 -11.10
CA VAL A 150 9.44 -6.39 -10.63
C VAL A 150 8.77 -5.61 -9.50
N PHE A 151 7.50 -5.24 -9.66
CA PHE A 151 6.73 -4.55 -8.64
C PHE A 151 6.65 -5.36 -7.34
N PHE A 152 6.34 -6.65 -7.41
CA PHE A 152 6.23 -7.53 -6.22
C PHE A 152 7.52 -7.56 -5.40
N PHE A 153 8.68 -7.69 -6.06
CA PHE A 153 9.98 -7.73 -5.38
C PHE A 153 10.55 -6.36 -4.99
N GLN A 154 9.92 -5.26 -5.40
CA GLN A 154 10.25 -3.92 -4.93
C GLN A 154 9.61 -3.58 -3.58
N HIS A 155 8.62 -4.36 -3.13
CA HIS A 155 7.91 -4.16 -1.87
C HIS A 155 8.13 -5.35 -0.95
N THR A 156 8.21 -5.08 0.35
CA THR A 156 8.32 -6.13 1.37
C THR A 156 6.94 -6.45 1.95
N GLU A 157 6.76 -7.67 2.43
CA GLU A 157 5.54 -8.07 3.15
C GLU A 157 5.25 -7.14 4.34
N GLN A 158 6.30 -6.69 5.05
CA GLN A 158 6.15 -5.78 6.19
C GLN A 158 5.62 -4.41 5.76
N GLU A 159 6.12 -3.85 4.65
CA GLU A 159 5.59 -2.58 4.10
C GLU A 159 4.11 -2.71 3.74
N ILE A 160 3.72 -3.82 3.10
CA ILE A 160 2.32 -4.06 2.75
C ILE A 160 1.46 -4.27 3.99
N ALA A 161 1.92 -5.06 4.96
CA ALA A 161 1.23 -5.25 6.23
C ALA A 161 1.05 -3.94 6.99
N ASP A 162 2.03 -3.04 6.96
CA ASP A 162 1.92 -1.71 7.54
C ASP A 162 0.88 -0.85 6.81
N LEU A 163 0.79 -0.93 5.48
CA LEU A 163 -0.25 -0.25 4.69
C LEU A 163 -1.65 -0.81 4.98
N GLU A 164 -1.77 -2.11 5.21
CA GLU A 164 -3.04 -2.81 5.50
C GLU A 164 -3.43 -2.80 6.98
N SER A 165 -2.51 -2.46 7.89
CA SER A 165 -2.71 -2.56 9.34
C SER A 165 -3.79 -1.61 9.85
N TYR A 166 -4.15 -0.60 9.08
CA TYR A 166 -5.21 0.34 9.42
C TYR A 166 -6.53 -0.11 8.81
N SER A 167 -7.42 -0.66 9.63
CA SER A 167 -8.82 -0.89 9.25
C SER A 167 -9.66 0.34 9.57
N THR A 168 -10.56 0.72 8.64
CA THR A 168 -11.51 1.80 8.88
C THR A 168 -12.51 1.37 9.96
N VAL A 169 -12.59 2.14 11.04
CA VAL A 169 -13.52 1.92 12.14
C VAL A 169 -14.81 2.69 11.90
N TRP A 170 -14.69 3.94 11.44
CA TRP A 170 -15.81 4.83 11.24
C TRP A 170 -15.48 5.94 10.24
N THR A 171 -16.49 6.37 9.47
CA THR A 171 -16.37 7.49 8.54
C THR A 171 -17.59 8.40 8.60
N GLU A 172 -17.35 9.69 8.36
CA GLU A 172 -18.35 10.70 8.01
C GLU A 172 -17.89 11.37 6.72
N GLU A 173 -18.50 10.99 5.60
CA GLU A 173 -18.12 11.49 4.26
C GLU A 173 -18.98 12.70 3.84
N CYS A 174 -19.93 13.13 4.67
CA CYS A 174 -20.84 14.25 4.42
C CYS A 174 -21.57 14.16 3.06
N GLU A 175 -21.76 12.95 2.51
CA GLU A 175 -22.37 12.74 1.19
C GLU A 175 -23.86 13.06 1.13
N THR A 176 -24.52 13.04 2.29
CA THR A 176 -25.94 13.35 2.42
C THR A 176 -26.14 14.74 3.04
N ALA A 177 -27.32 15.33 2.87
CA ALA A 177 -27.67 16.59 3.52
C ALA A 177 -27.90 16.47 5.04
N LYS A 178 -27.47 15.38 5.66
CA LYS A 178 -27.59 15.11 7.11
C LYS A 178 -26.33 14.42 7.59
N LEU A 179 -25.91 14.76 8.82
CA LEU A 179 -24.87 14.00 9.52
C LEU A 179 -25.40 12.62 9.92
N SER A 180 -24.50 11.68 10.12
CA SER A 180 -24.83 10.36 10.66
C SER A 180 -25.51 10.47 12.04
N ALA A 181 -26.30 9.46 12.42
CA ALA A 181 -27.13 9.48 13.63
C ALA A 181 -26.30 9.53 14.94
N VAL A 182 -25.00 9.31 14.86
CA VAL A 182 -24.11 9.41 16.05
C VAL A 182 -23.86 10.84 16.50
N TRP A 183 -24.15 11.84 15.66
CA TRP A 183 -23.93 13.24 16.00
C TRP A 183 -25.10 13.86 16.75
N GLN A 184 -24.78 14.59 17.80
CA GLN A 184 -25.72 15.36 18.61
C GLN A 184 -25.19 16.76 18.89
N THR A 185 -26.08 17.76 18.91
CA THR A 185 -25.73 19.12 19.33
C THR A 185 -25.51 19.22 20.82
N GLY A 186 -24.66 20.14 21.25
CA GLY A 186 -24.38 20.42 22.66
C GLY A 186 -23.06 19.81 23.13
N PHE A 187 -22.78 19.98 24.41
CA PHE A 187 -21.60 19.43 25.07
C PHE A 187 -21.87 18.01 25.60
N LEU A 188 -20.82 17.20 25.67
CA LEU A 188 -20.89 15.86 26.21
C LEU A 188 -20.82 15.87 27.74
N TYR A 189 -21.92 15.51 28.40
CA TYR A 189 -22.02 15.41 29.87
C TYR A 189 -22.42 14.00 30.31
N PRO A 190 -21.98 13.56 31.52
CA PRO A 190 -22.27 12.21 32.02
C PRO A 190 -23.72 12.05 32.48
N ASN A 191 -24.36 13.13 32.87
CA ASN A 191 -25.73 13.10 33.38
C ASN A 191 -26.71 13.52 32.29
N LYS A 192 -27.61 12.60 31.90
CA LYS A 192 -28.65 12.85 30.87
C LYS A 192 -29.66 13.96 31.33
N ASP A 193 -29.74 14.24 32.63
CA ASP A 193 -30.57 15.32 33.17
C ASP A 193 -29.94 16.71 32.96
N PHE A 194 -28.64 16.78 32.73
CA PHE A 194 -27.96 18.00 32.29
C PHE A 194 -28.26 18.19 30.80
N LYS A 195 -29.22 19.06 30.50
CA LYS A 195 -29.44 19.46 29.11
C LYS A 195 -28.16 20.08 28.58
N ALA A 196 -27.50 19.38 27.69
CA ALA A 196 -26.24 19.78 27.07
C ALA A 196 -26.32 21.07 26.23
N ASP A 197 -27.52 21.65 26.17
CA ASP A 197 -27.88 22.77 25.34
C ASP A 197 -27.68 24.10 26.09
N HIS A 198 -26.48 24.36 26.55
CA HIS A 198 -26.15 25.66 27.16
C HIS A 198 -24.84 26.18 26.57
N SER A 199 -24.66 27.47 26.71
CA SER A 199 -23.45 28.19 26.39
C SER A 199 -22.64 28.50 27.64
N HIS A 200 -21.49 29.11 27.50
CA HIS A 200 -20.66 29.56 28.61
C HIS A 200 -20.55 31.09 28.62
N VAL A 201 -20.74 31.72 29.76
CA VAL A 201 -20.58 33.19 29.89
C VAL A 201 -19.16 33.70 29.61
N SER A 202 -18.18 32.79 29.58
CA SER A 202 -16.79 33.08 29.19
C SER A 202 -16.55 33.13 27.68
N GLU A 203 -17.59 32.96 26.87
CA GLU A 203 -17.55 32.99 25.43
C GLU A 203 -18.53 34.03 24.88
N LEU A 204 -18.26 34.58 23.69
CA LEU A 204 -19.12 35.65 23.12
C LEU A 204 -20.34 35.13 22.36
N GLN A 205 -20.44 33.83 22.11
CA GLN A 205 -21.51 33.23 21.30
C GLN A 205 -22.41 32.28 22.14
N ALA A 206 -23.68 32.26 21.77
CA ALA A 206 -24.59 31.15 22.13
C ALA A 206 -24.46 30.00 21.18
N TYR A 207 -24.62 28.76 21.67
CA TYR A 207 -24.74 27.54 20.86
C TYR A 207 -26.18 27.24 20.55
N THR A 208 -26.53 27.15 19.26
CA THR A 208 -27.91 27.29 18.76
C THR A 208 -28.56 25.98 18.34
N LYS A 209 -28.10 24.84 18.82
CA LYS A 209 -28.70 23.50 18.57
C LYS A 209 -28.77 23.16 17.08
N GLY A 210 -27.70 23.43 16.33
CA GLY A 210 -27.59 23.12 14.91
C GLY A 210 -28.09 24.21 13.96
N ARG A 211 -28.66 25.34 14.44
CA ARG A 211 -29.13 26.42 13.54
C ARG A 211 -27.99 27.12 12.78
N ASN A 212 -26.79 27.07 13.30
CA ASN A 212 -25.57 27.58 12.64
C ASN A 212 -24.76 26.48 11.94
N THR A 213 -25.40 25.35 11.68
CA THR A 213 -24.81 24.23 10.96
C THR A 213 -25.51 24.04 9.63
N LEU A 214 -24.74 23.81 8.59
CA LEU A 214 -25.22 23.46 7.26
C LEU A 214 -24.49 22.20 6.76
N VAL A 215 -25.25 21.20 6.35
CA VAL A 215 -24.71 20.01 5.68
C VAL A 215 -25.24 20.01 4.27
N THR A 216 -24.34 20.14 3.30
CA THR A 216 -24.66 20.12 1.86
C THR A 216 -23.67 19.20 1.15
N ASN A 217 -23.95 18.90 -0.11
CA ASN A 217 -23.13 18.01 -0.95
C ASN A 217 -21.65 17.96 -0.55
N ARG A 218 -21.28 16.95 0.24
CA ARG A 218 -19.92 16.64 0.68
C ARG A 218 -19.25 17.70 1.55
N MET A 219 -20.02 18.44 2.31
CA MET A 219 -19.46 19.44 3.24
C MET A 219 -20.37 19.69 4.44
N TRP A 220 -19.79 19.59 5.62
CA TRP A 220 -20.39 20.00 6.88
C TRP A 220 -19.76 21.32 7.32
N THR A 221 -20.60 22.38 7.41
CA THR A 221 -20.16 23.72 7.76
C THR A 221 -20.74 24.15 9.10
N ILE A 222 -19.90 24.64 10.01
CA ILE A 222 -20.28 25.32 11.25
C ILE A 222 -19.95 26.80 11.13
N PHE A 223 -20.96 27.64 11.24
CA PHE A 223 -20.84 29.09 11.20
C PHE A 223 -20.75 29.70 12.59
N THR A 224 -19.92 30.73 12.75
CA THR A 224 -20.01 31.71 13.85
C THR A 224 -20.47 33.01 13.26
N LYS A 225 -21.67 33.46 13.67
CA LYS A 225 -22.36 34.61 13.06
C LYS A 225 -22.55 35.72 14.11
N LYS A 226 -22.58 36.99 13.66
CA LYS A 226 -22.99 38.13 14.48
C LYS A 226 -24.50 38.18 14.53
N GLU A 227 -25.06 37.68 15.63
CA GLU A 227 -26.50 37.56 15.86
C GLU A 227 -26.77 37.71 17.36
N LYS A 228 -27.55 38.70 17.76
CA LYS A 228 -27.95 38.89 19.17
C LYS A 228 -29.02 37.87 19.56
N THR A 229 -28.78 37.22 20.67
CA THR A 229 -29.74 36.25 21.23
C THR A 229 -29.57 36.13 22.73
N THR A 230 -30.71 35.87 23.45
CA THR A 230 -30.69 35.49 24.86
C THR A 230 -30.78 33.98 24.95
N PHE A 231 -29.84 33.33 25.63
CA PHE A 231 -29.75 31.89 25.67
C PHE A 231 -29.28 31.37 27.04
N PRO A 232 -29.66 30.14 27.45
CA PRO A 232 -29.13 29.54 28.67
C PRO A 232 -27.61 29.45 28.65
N ALA A 233 -26.97 29.90 29.71
CA ALA A 233 -25.52 29.89 29.84
C ALA A 233 -25.08 29.42 31.24
N TRP A 234 -24.01 28.66 31.29
CA TRP A 234 -23.36 28.28 32.55
C TRP A 234 -22.50 29.43 33.06
N HIS A 235 -22.80 29.85 34.30
CA HIS A 235 -21.99 30.82 35.03
C HIS A 235 -21.30 30.09 36.20
N PRO A 236 -19.99 30.27 36.43
CA PRO A 236 -19.23 29.48 37.42
C PRO A 236 -19.78 29.60 38.87
N THR A 237 -20.35 30.76 39.25
CA THR A 237 -20.86 31.01 40.61
C THR A 237 -22.36 31.00 40.70
N LYS A 238 -23.12 31.27 39.62
CA LYS A 238 -24.60 31.40 39.62
C LYS A 238 -25.30 30.20 39.01
N GLY A 239 -24.53 29.20 38.46
CA GLY A 239 -25.13 28.07 37.74
C GLY A 239 -25.74 28.48 36.40
N MET A 240 -26.84 27.84 36.01
CA MET A 240 -27.57 28.16 34.79
C MET A 240 -28.31 29.47 34.87
N ILE A 241 -28.02 30.40 33.98
CA ILE A 241 -28.66 31.71 33.84
C ILE A 241 -29.06 31.98 32.40
N MET A 242 -30.04 32.86 32.18
CA MET A 242 -30.25 33.47 30.87
C MET A 242 -29.21 34.58 30.65
N HIS A 243 -28.54 34.54 29.51
CA HIS A 243 -27.46 35.47 29.17
C HIS A 243 -27.61 36.00 27.76
N ASP A 244 -27.30 37.28 27.57
CA ASP A 244 -27.36 37.93 26.26
C ASP A 244 -26.03 37.76 25.53
N PHE A 245 -26.09 37.17 24.35
CA PHE A 245 -24.96 36.94 23.47
C PHE A 245 -25.04 37.84 22.25
N ALA A 246 -23.87 38.31 21.78
CA ALA A 246 -23.77 39.10 20.55
C ALA A 246 -23.55 38.24 19.31
N TYR A 247 -23.21 36.98 19.50
CA TYR A 247 -22.88 36.02 18.43
C TYR A 247 -23.58 34.69 18.68
N THR A 248 -23.68 33.90 17.61
CA THR A 248 -24.19 32.54 17.64
C THR A 248 -23.22 31.60 16.94
N SER A 249 -23.17 30.34 17.35
CA SER A 249 -22.39 29.25 16.73
C SER A 249 -23.03 27.91 17.09
N ASP A 250 -22.30 26.79 16.74
CA ASP A 250 -22.75 25.46 17.15
C ASP A 250 -21.58 24.63 17.71
N VAL A 251 -21.96 23.64 18.51
CA VAL A 251 -21.11 22.58 19.03
C VAL A 251 -21.79 21.25 18.81
N TRP A 252 -21.01 20.25 18.39
CA TRP A 252 -21.45 18.90 18.10
C TRP A 252 -20.52 17.90 18.76
N HIS A 253 -21.09 16.78 19.21
CA HIS A 253 -20.34 15.64 19.73
C HIS A 253 -20.95 14.33 19.25
N THR A 254 -20.19 13.22 19.31
CA THR A 254 -20.73 11.89 19.06
C THR A 254 -21.35 11.32 20.34
N THR A 255 -22.56 10.76 20.22
CA THR A 255 -23.31 10.15 21.35
C THR A 255 -22.62 8.91 21.89
N GLU A 256 -21.86 8.24 21.03
CA GLU A 256 -21.09 7.04 21.34
C GLU A 256 -19.60 7.32 21.23
N ALA A 257 -18.79 6.56 21.97
CA ALA A 257 -17.35 6.56 21.82
C ALA A 257 -17.00 5.76 20.55
N ILE A 258 -16.63 6.47 19.51
CA ILE A 258 -16.35 5.88 18.18
C ILE A 258 -14.86 5.68 17.91
N ALA A 259 -13.98 6.26 18.71
CA ALA A 259 -12.56 6.13 18.53
C ALA A 259 -11.99 4.98 19.39
N PRO A 260 -11.14 4.12 18.82
CA PRO A 260 -10.49 3.02 19.54
C PRO A 260 -9.47 3.54 20.56
N LYS A 261 -8.90 2.65 21.38
CA LYS A 261 -7.85 3.00 22.36
C LYS A 261 -6.56 3.51 21.71
N SER A 262 -6.26 3.00 20.52
CA SER A 262 -5.16 3.46 19.66
C SER A 262 -5.66 3.54 18.22
N GLY A 263 -5.13 4.46 17.44
CA GLY A 263 -5.57 4.60 16.06
C GLY A 263 -5.11 5.87 15.37
N VAL A 264 -5.78 6.16 14.28
CA VAL A 264 -5.58 7.36 13.47
C VAL A 264 -6.93 7.99 13.21
N ILE A 265 -7.05 9.30 13.40
CA ILE A 265 -8.13 10.09 12.85
C ILE A 265 -7.59 11.06 11.82
N GLN A 266 -8.28 11.14 10.70
CA GLN A 266 -8.02 12.12 9.66
C GLN A 266 -9.29 12.91 9.37
N ALA A 267 -9.15 14.20 9.12
CA ALA A 267 -10.22 15.03 8.61
C ALA A 267 -9.68 16.09 7.65
N LYS A 268 -10.40 16.34 6.55
CA LYS A 268 -10.13 17.47 5.69
C LYS A 268 -10.96 18.65 6.15
N VAL A 269 -10.27 19.70 6.59
CA VAL A 269 -10.89 20.86 7.22
C VAL A 269 -10.40 22.15 6.59
N ARG A 270 -11.34 23.07 6.34
CA ARG A 270 -11.09 24.44 5.94
C ARG A 270 -11.61 25.40 7.00
N THR A 271 -10.82 26.39 7.39
CA THR A 271 -11.19 27.41 8.36
C THR A 271 -11.14 28.82 7.76
N ILE A 272 -12.15 29.64 8.06
CA ILE A 272 -12.27 30.99 7.54
C ILE A 272 -12.71 31.94 8.67
N GLY A 273 -12.19 33.15 8.67
CA GLY A 273 -12.60 34.20 9.60
C GLY A 273 -11.77 34.24 10.89
N LYS A 274 -12.38 34.79 11.97
CA LYS A 274 -11.69 35.05 13.25
C LYS A 274 -12.12 34.10 14.37
N ALA A 275 -13.17 33.32 14.20
CA ALA A 275 -13.58 32.35 15.20
C ALA A 275 -12.46 31.30 15.43
N LYS A 276 -12.34 30.86 16.66
CA LYS A 276 -11.50 29.71 16.99
C LYS A 276 -12.29 28.43 16.77
N HIS A 277 -11.60 27.40 16.33
CA HIS A 277 -12.18 26.10 16.00
C HIS A 277 -11.54 25.02 16.86
N VAL A 278 -12.39 24.12 17.37
CA VAL A 278 -11.96 22.93 18.09
C VAL A 278 -12.50 21.71 17.35
N PHE A 279 -11.62 20.81 17.05
CA PHE A 279 -11.94 19.48 16.61
C PHE A 279 -11.02 18.52 17.39
N CYS A 280 -11.61 17.70 18.25
CA CYS A 280 -10.81 16.87 19.15
C CYS A 280 -11.51 15.53 19.48
N LEU A 281 -10.68 14.58 19.93
CA LEU A 281 -11.13 13.42 20.66
C LEU A 281 -11.17 13.78 22.15
N THR A 282 -12.25 13.40 22.81
CA THR A 282 -12.51 13.76 24.21
C THR A 282 -13.23 12.65 24.95
N THR A 283 -13.24 12.73 26.27
CA THR A 283 -14.01 11.81 27.11
C THR A 283 -15.25 12.51 27.68
N ILE A 284 -16.20 11.75 28.18
CA ILE A 284 -17.26 12.30 29.05
C ILE A 284 -16.60 13.04 30.23
N ASN A 285 -17.00 14.27 30.49
CA ASN A 285 -16.40 15.17 31.53
C ASN A 285 -14.97 15.65 31.16
N ALA A 286 -14.74 15.97 29.92
CA ALA A 286 -13.44 16.28 29.39
C ALA A 286 -12.70 17.41 30.11
N LYS A 287 -11.82 17.03 31.04
CA LYS A 287 -10.74 17.92 31.52
C LYS A 287 -9.56 17.96 30.55
N LYS A 288 -9.44 16.96 29.66
CA LYS A 288 -8.38 16.82 28.68
C LYS A 288 -8.94 16.36 27.34
N SER A 289 -8.31 16.75 26.25
CA SER A 289 -8.70 16.38 24.88
C SER A 289 -7.48 16.18 24.02
N LEU A 290 -7.60 15.33 23.00
CA LEU A 290 -6.60 15.17 21.94
C LEU A 290 -7.07 16.02 20.76
N HIS A 291 -6.38 17.15 20.52
CA HIS A 291 -6.79 18.09 19.49
C HIS A 291 -6.29 17.67 18.12
N LEU A 292 -7.21 17.43 17.18
CA LEU A 292 -6.91 17.21 15.77
C LEU A 292 -6.45 18.51 15.09
N LEU A 293 -7.08 19.65 15.45
CA LEU A 293 -6.64 20.96 14.98
C LEU A 293 -5.64 21.56 15.99
N PRO A 294 -4.33 21.53 15.68
CA PRO A 294 -3.33 22.11 16.57
C PRO A 294 -3.38 23.64 16.51
N ALA A 295 -3.51 24.31 17.66
CA ALA A 295 -3.75 25.75 17.74
C ALA A 295 -2.71 26.62 17.02
N ASN A 296 -1.44 26.19 16.99
CA ASN A 296 -0.34 26.94 16.42
C ASN A 296 -0.02 26.59 14.94
N HIS A 297 -0.77 25.65 14.34
CA HIS A 297 -0.49 25.14 12.99
C HIS A 297 -1.78 25.07 12.14
N LEU A 298 -2.74 25.96 12.40
CA LEU A 298 -3.93 26.07 11.56
C LEU A 298 -3.57 26.65 10.20
N VAL A 299 -3.91 25.92 9.14
CA VAL A 299 -3.84 26.36 7.74
C VAL A 299 -5.25 26.55 7.21
N LYS A 300 -5.41 27.41 6.22
CA LYS A 300 -6.71 27.74 5.66
C LYS A 300 -7.49 26.50 5.19
N GLU A 301 -6.79 25.53 4.60
CA GLU A 301 -7.36 24.22 4.20
C GLU A 301 -6.26 23.18 4.26
N ALA A 302 -6.52 22.07 4.96
CA ALA A 302 -5.56 20.96 5.08
C ALA A 302 -6.26 19.65 5.46
N ILE A 303 -5.54 18.56 5.28
CA ILE A 303 -5.83 17.30 5.96
C ILE A 303 -5.05 17.28 7.27
N TYR A 304 -5.81 17.23 8.35
CA TYR A 304 -5.28 17.08 9.69
C TYR A 304 -5.33 15.59 10.07
N THR A 305 -4.23 15.09 10.61
CA THR A 305 -4.12 13.71 11.08
C THR A 305 -3.64 13.71 12.52
N LEU A 306 -4.32 12.94 13.36
CA LEU A 306 -3.92 12.64 14.72
C LEU A 306 -3.69 11.13 14.83
N VAL A 307 -2.50 10.74 15.21
CA VAL A 307 -2.13 9.36 15.53
C VAL A 307 -1.98 9.26 17.03
N TRP A 308 -2.61 8.27 17.66
CA TRP A 308 -2.48 8.07 19.09
C TRP A 308 -2.33 6.59 19.45
N ASN A 309 -1.60 6.37 20.50
CA ASN A 309 -1.46 5.08 21.19
C ASN A 309 -1.45 5.32 22.71
N GLU A 310 -1.16 4.31 23.51
CA GLU A 310 -1.13 4.43 24.98
C GLU A 310 -0.09 5.44 25.48
N GLN A 311 1.02 5.63 24.78
CA GLN A 311 2.14 6.46 25.21
C GLN A 311 2.07 7.89 24.66
N GLU A 312 1.76 8.04 23.37
CA GLU A 312 1.94 9.31 22.68
C GLU A 312 0.78 9.66 21.74
N VAL A 313 0.76 10.94 21.43
CA VAL A 313 -0.14 11.56 20.45
C VAL A 313 0.71 12.37 19.48
N VAL A 314 0.54 12.14 18.19
CA VAL A 314 1.27 12.82 17.13
C VAL A 314 0.31 13.50 16.17
N ASN A 315 0.50 14.79 15.94
CA ASN A 315 -0.28 15.56 14.98
C ASN A 315 0.51 15.76 13.68
N TYR A 316 -0.20 15.61 12.57
CA TYR A 316 0.29 15.93 11.23
C TYR A 316 -0.64 16.91 10.55
N VAL A 317 -0.07 17.78 9.73
CA VAL A 317 -0.79 18.65 8.80
C VAL A 317 -0.27 18.35 7.40
N ASN A 318 -1.14 17.89 6.51
CA ASN A 318 -0.77 17.43 5.17
C ASN A 318 0.45 16.50 5.17
N ASN A 319 0.42 15.50 6.06
CA ASN A 319 1.46 14.47 6.25
C ASN A 319 2.82 15.00 6.79
N VAL A 320 2.86 16.22 7.33
CA VAL A 320 4.04 16.76 8.00
C VAL A 320 3.78 16.75 9.51
N GLU A 321 4.64 16.09 10.29
CA GLU A 321 4.56 16.11 11.75
C GLU A 321 4.76 17.54 12.27
N VAL A 322 3.78 18.01 13.07
CA VAL A 322 3.77 19.35 13.65
C VAL A 322 3.84 19.37 15.16
N SER A 323 3.45 18.28 15.82
CA SER A 323 3.61 18.13 17.26
C SER A 323 3.60 16.66 17.68
N ARG A 324 4.27 16.39 18.79
CA ARG A 324 4.31 15.09 19.47
C ARG A 324 4.26 15.31 20.98
N THR A 325 3.33 14.66 21.66
CA THR A 325 3.13 14.79 23.08
C THR A 325 2.76 13.46 23.73
N GLN A 326 2.90 13.36 25.04
CA GLN A 326 2.40 12.21 25.79
C GLN A 326 0.86 12.13 25.72
N ASN A 327 0.30 10.92 25.63
CA ASN A 327 -1.15 10.74 25.60
C ASN A 327 -1.76 10.91 26.99
N PRO A 328 -2.57 11.96 27.22
CA PRO A 328 -3.22 12.19 28.50
C PRO A 328 -4.52 11.39 28.68
N LEU A 329 -4.98 10.65 27.65
CA LEU A 329 -6.25 9.92 27.60
C LEU A 329 -6.07 8.42 27.29
N ALA A 330 -4.90 7.86 27.62
CA ALA A 330 -4.65 6.43 27.48
C ALA A 330 -5.79 5.59 28.06
N ASP A 331 -6.18 4.53 27.39
CA ASP A 331 -7.25 3.58 27.81
C ASP A 331 -8.66 4.14 27.97
N LYS A 332 -8.94 5.34 27.53
CA LYS A 332 -10.26 5.94 27.61
C LYS A 332 -11.09 5.67 26.35
N ALA A 333 -12.39 5.56 26.52
CA ALA A 333 -13.35 5.61 25.43
C ALA A 333 -13.47 7.06 24.93
N LEU A 334 -13.27 7.28 23.64
CA LEU A 334 -13.12 8.61 23.06
C LEU A 334 -14.29 8.96 22.13
N HIS A 335 -14.85 10.15 22.37
CA HIS A 335 -15.87 10.77 21.54
C HIS A 335 -15.24 11.85 20.67
N LEU A 336 -15.84 12.16 19.54
CA LEU A 336 -15.52 13.37 18.78
C LEU A 336 -16.28 14.57 19.34
N LEU A 337 -15.62 15.72 19.39
CA LEU A 337 -16.23 17.03 19.65
C LEU A 337 -15.73 18.02 18.63
N VAL A 338 -16.69 18.74 18.01
CA VAL A 338 -16.44 19.75 16.99
C VAL A 338 -17.19 21.02 17.36
N ARG A 339 -16.51 22.16 17.41
CA ARG A 339 -17.15 23.45 17.68
C ARG A 339 -16.37 24.63 17.11
N SER A 340 -17.09 25.73 16.90
CA SER A 340 -16.49 27.04 16.65
C SER A 340 -16.88 28.01 17.77
N TYR A 341 -15.97 28.84 18.22
CA TYR A 341 -16.21 29.74 19.35
C TYR A 341 -15.40 31.03 19.27
N LEU A 342 -15.85 32.02 20.04
CA LEU A 342 -15.19 33.29 20.24
C LEU A 342 -14.89 33.45 21.73
N PRO A 343 -13.63 33.41 22.17
CA PRO A 343 -13.27 33.61 23.56
C PRO A 343 -13.56 35.07 23.96
N GLN A 344 -13.86 35.31 25.24
CA GLN A 344 -14.29 36.60 25.74
C GLN A 344 -13.25 37.72 25.55
N GLU A 345 -11.96 37.40 25.60
CA GLU A 345 -10.87 38.35 25.37
C GLU A 345 -10.76 38.81 23.91
N GLN A 346 -11.45 38.15 22.99
CA GLN A 346 -11.47 38.51 21.59
C GLN A 346 -12.48 39.63 21.33
N LYS A 347 -12.12 40.65 20.57
CA LYS A 347 -13.02 41.78 20.23
C LYS A 347 -14.17 41.41 19.28
N GLY A 348 -14.50 40.12 19.20
CA GLY A 348 -15.56 39.60 18.34
C GLY A 348 -15.02 39.16 16.96
N GLY A 349 -15.94 38.76 16.11
CA GLY A 349 -15.65 38.28 14.75
C GLY A 349 -16.64 37.24 14.29
N THR A 350 -16.58 36.94 13.01
CA THR A 350 -17.32 35.82 12.41
C THR A 350 -16.33 34.73 11.98
N GLY A 351 -16.82 33.54 11.75
CA GLY A 351 -15.98 32.44 11.28
C GLY A 351 -16.79 31.33 10.67
N GLN A 352 -16.09 30.44 10.01
CA GLN A 352 -16.62 29.26 9.38
C GLN A 352 -15.60 28.14 9.45
N MET A 353 -16.06 26.95 9.79
CA MET A 353 -15.30 25.71 9.71
C MET A 353 -16.04 24.76 8.80
N ASP A 354 -15.41 24.38 7.72
CA ASP A 354 -15.90 23.40 6.77
C ASP A 354 -15.16 22.08 6.96
N ILE A 355 -15.87 20.98 6.99
CA ILE A 355 -15.37 19.63 7.12
C ILE A 355 -15.88 18.86 5.91
N ASP A 356 -14.94 18.38 5.04
CA ASP A 356 -15.30 17.60 3.87
C ASP A 356 -15.58 16.14 4.25
N TRP A 357 -14.71 15.57 5.08
CA TRP A 357 -14.84 14.20 5.57
C TRP A 357 -14.05 14.00 6.87
N ILE A 358 -14.43 12.94 7.60
CA ILE A 358 -13.73 12.46 8.81
C ILE A 358 -13.59 10.95 8.69
N ARG A 359 -12.42 10.40 8.98
CA ARG A 359 -12.12 8.97 8.93
C ARG A 359 -11.34 8.54 10.15
N ILE A 360 -11.76 7.46 10.79
CA ILE A 360 -11.11 6.86 11.96
C ILE A 360 -10.67 5.46 11.58
N TYR A 361 -9.42 5.17 11.88
CA TYR A 361 -8.77 3.88 11.63
C TYR A 361 -8.23 3.32 12.94
N THR A 362 -8.22 2.00 13.06
CA THR A 362 -7.48 1.28 14.09
C THR A 362 -6.32 0.51 13.44
N LYS A 363 -5.25 0.35 14.21
CA LYS A 363 -4.14 -0.52 13.83
C LYS A 363 -4.41 -1.94 14.31
#